data_4038180037b90a86dec2359fc0235519
#
_entry.id   4038180037b90a86dec2359fc0235519
#
_cell.length_a   1.000
_cell.length_b   1.000
_cell.length_c   1.000
_cell.angle_alpha   90.00
_cell.angle_beta   90.00
_cell.angle_gamma   90.00
#
_symmetry.space_group_name_H-M   'P 1'
#
loop_
_entity.id
_entity.type
_entity.pdbx_description
1 polymer ?
#
loop_
_entity_poly.entity_id
_entity_poly.type
_entity_poly.pdbx_seq_one_letter_code
_entity_poly.pdbx_strand_id
1 'polypeptide(L)'
;IARIGFDHSVVGELSSFHEPSSIFSVTYGKGARVLGMLKSYIGQEAFERVFKRIFAEYAFKNLSVSDFIRLCEEESGQKLSWFFDQWLFGDGQFNYAVAGVRGDTIQLQNRGAIKVPADVQVDYCDGRQEILSWDGQKIREEITLKNKSAVRRVVIDPGETLLDIDR
;
A
#
# COMPACT_ATOMS: atom_id res chain seq x y z
N ILE A 1 -7.00 -17.78 -5.76
CA ILE A 1 -5.73 -17.33 -6.39
C ILE A 1 -4.64 -17.81 -5.46
N ALA A 2 -3.68 -18.62 -5.97
CA ALA A 2 -2.61 -19.18 -5.18
C ALA A 2 -1.89 -18.06 -4.41
N ARG A 3 -1.63 -18.28 -3.11
CA ARG A 3 -0.75 -17.46 -2.28
C ARG A 3 0.66 -17.56 -2.87
N ILE A 4 0.96 -16.74 -3.86
CA ILE A 4 2.29 -16.66 -4.46
C ILE A 4 3.09 -15.78 -3.52
N GLY A 5 4.07 -16.40 -2.84
CA GLY A 5 5.00 -15.83 -1.88
C GLY A 5 5.43 -14.40 -2.08
N PHE A 6 4.66 -13.47 -1.53
CA PHE A 6 5.10 -12.10 -1.32
C PHE A 6 5.95 -11.95 -0.03
N ASP A 7 6.41 -13.07 0.52
CA ASP A 7 7.13 -13.17 1.79
C ASP A 7 8.60 -12.72 1.70
N HIS A 8 9.05 -12.28 0.53
CA HIS A 8 10.41 -11.78 0.32
C HIS A 8 10.42 -10.28 0.04
N SER A 9 11.48 -9.62 0.48
CA SER A 9 11.80 -8.25 0.11
C SER A 9 11.96 -8.15 -1.43
N VAL A 10 11.55 -7.03 -2.03
CA VAL A 10 11.75 -6.77 -3.47
C VAL A 10 13.24 -6.54 -3.75
N VAL A 11 13.95 -5.98 -2.77
CA VAL A 11 15.39 -5.72 -2.84
C VAL A 11 16.10 -6.77 -2.00
N GLY A 12 16.68 -7.77 -2.65
CA GLY A 12 17.42 -8.86 -2.00
C GLY A 12 18.39 -9.52 -2.95
N GLU A 13 19.27 -10.35 -2.40
CA GLU A 13 20.17 -11.16 -3.24
C GLU A 13 19.38 -12.26 -3.97
N LEU A 14 19.69 -12.46 -5.26
CA LEU A 14 19.04 -13.52 -6.05
C LEU A 14 19.26 -14.91 -5.43
N SER A 15 20.36 -15.10 -4.71
CA SER A 15 20.68 -16.33 -3.98
C SER A 15 19.74 -16.66 -2.83
N SER A 16 18.97 -15.68 -2.33
CA SER A 16 17.98 -15.88 -1.26
C SER A 16 16.69 -16.58 -1.73
N PHE A 17 16.46 -16.63 -3.05
CA PHE A 17 15.28 -17.26 -3.61
C PHE A 17 15.52 -18.76 -3.83
N HIS A 18 14.76 -19.60 -3.15
CA HIS A 18 14.88 -21.06 -3.29
C HIS A 18 14.31 -21.61 -4.61
N GLU A 19 13.40 -20.86 -5.24
CA GLU A 19 12.81 -21.24 -6.53
C GLU A 19 12.83 -20.09 -7.53
N PRO A 20 13.16 -20.35 -8.82
CA PRO A 20 13.14 -19.32 -9.87
C PRO A 20 11.78 -18.64 -10.06
N SER A 21 10.68 -19.39 -9.83
CA SER A 21 9.30 -18.86 -9.91
C SER A 21 9.03 -17.76 -8.88
N SER A 22 9.67 -17.82 -7.71
CA SER A 22 9.56 -16.82 -6.64
C SER A 22 10.15 -15.47 -7.09
N ILE A 23 11.26 -15.50 -7.85
CA ILE A 23 11.89 -14.28 -8.39
C ILE A 23 10.90 -13.51 -9.27
N PHE A 24 10.23 -14.21 -10.19
CA PHE A 24 9.24 -13.57 -11.06
C PHE A 24 8.07 -13.00 -10.29
N SER A 25 7.55 -13.75 -9.32
CA SER A 25 6.41 -13.32 -8.51
C SER A 25 6.74 -12.09 -7.66
N VAL A 26 7.91 -12.05 -7.05
CA VAL A 26 8.35 -10.91 -6.22
C VAL A 26 8.74 -9.73 -7.09
N THR A 27 9.60 -9.92 -8.09
CA THR A 27 10.13 -8.82 -8.88
C THR A 27 9.05 -8.18 -9.75
N TYR A 28 8.30 -8.98 -10.49
CA TYR A 28 7.28 -8.45 -11.40
C TYR A 28 5.92 -8.30 -10.72
N GLY A 29 5.50 -9.25 -9.90
CA GLY A 29 4.20 -9.20 -9.22
C GLY A 29 4.17 -8.17 -8.10
N LYS A 30 4.97 -8.34 -7.06
CA LYS A 30 5.06 -7.41 -5.92
C LYS A 30 5.61 -6.05 -6.37
N GLY A 31 6.68 -6.04 -7.17
CA GLY A 31 7.30 -4.81 -7.65
C GLY A 31 6.34 -3.91 -8.44
N ALA A 32 5.58 -4.48 -9.38
CA ALA A 32 4.59 -3.71 -10.15
C ALA A 32 3.49 -3.12 -9.25
N ARG A 33 3.03 -3.88 -8.24
CA ARG A 33 2.02 -3.39 -7.30
C ARG A 33 2.57 -2.30 -6.37
N VAL A 34 3.82 -2.45 -5.91
CA VAL A 34 4.50 -1.39 -5.12
C VAL A 34 4.61 -0.10 -5.93
N LEU A 35 4.95 -0.17 -7.22
CA LEU A 35 4.94 1.00 -8.10
C LEU A 35 3.53 1.59 -8.28
N GLY A 36 2.51 0.75 -8.37
CA GLY A 36 1.11 1.18 -8.43
C GLY A 36 0.68 1.94 -7.15
N MET A 37 1.03 1.40 -5.97
CA MET A 37 0.79 2.05 -4.69
C MET A 37 1.56 3.37 -4.57
N LEU A 38 2.83 3.39 -4.97
CA LEU A 38 3.64 4.61 -4.99
C LEU A 38 2.98 5.69 -5.86
N LYS A 39 2.54 5.33 -7.07
CA LYS A 39 1.84 6.22 -7.98
C LYS A 39 0.57 6.80 -7.35
N SER A 40 -0.23 5.97 -6.68
CA SER A 40 -1.45 6.42 -5.99
C SER A 40 -1.12 7.38 -4.83
N TYR A 41 -0.01 7.14 -4.14
CA TYR A 41 0.40 7.93 -3.00
C TYR A 41 1.01 9.29 -3.38
N ILE A 42 1.94 9.33 -4.34
CA ILE A 42 2.61 10.58 -4.76
C ILE A 42 1.85 11.34 -5.85
N GLY A 43 0.85 10.72 -6.45
CA GLY A 43 0.06 11.26 -7.55
C GLY A 43 0.65 11.01 -8.93
N GLN A 44 -0.23 10.98 -9.93
CA GLN A 44 0.11 10.68 -11.33
C GLN A 44 1.21 11.60 -11.87
N GLU A 45 1.11 12.92 -11.66
CA GLU A 45 2.03 13.89 -12.23
C GLU A 45 3.45 13.75 -11.67
N ALA A 46 3.58 13.59 -10.33
CA ALA A 46 4.88 13.38 -9.70
C ALA A 46 5.51 12.06 -10.17
N PHE A 47 4.71 10.99 -10.24
CA PHE A 47 5.15 9.70 -10.74
C PHE A 47 5.68 9.78 -12.18
N GLU A 48 4.99 10.48 -13.08
CA GLU A 48 5.46 10.69 -14.45
C GLU A 48 6.76 11.51 -14.52
N ARG A 49 6.91 12.55 -13.68
CA ARG A 49 8.15 13.33 -13.62
C ARG A 49 9.32 12.47 -13.16
N VAL A 50 9.13 11.59 -12.16
CA VAL A 50 10.17 10.63 -11.74
C VAL A 50 10.67 9.81 -12.92
N PHE A 51 9.78 9.21 -13.71
CA PHE A 51 10.20 8.38 -14.84
C PHE A 51 10.84 9.19 -15.98
N LYS A 52 10.37 10.41 -16.24
CA LYS A 52 11.01 11.31 -17.21
C LYS A 52 12.45 11.64 -16.79
N ARG A 53 12.66 11.91 -15.49
CA ARG A 53 14.01 12.15 -14.96
C ARG A 53 14.89 10.92 -15.00
N ILE A 54 14.37 9.75 -14.65
CA ILE A 54 15.11 8.48 -14.78
C ILE A 54 15.60 8.31 -16.21
N PHE A 55 14.72 8.54 -17.19
CA PHE A 55 15.09 8.41 -18.60
C PHE A 55 16.16 9.43 -19.03
N ALA A 56 16.06 10.66 -18.56
CA ALA A 56 17.00 11.72 -18.91
C ALA A 56 18.37 11.56 -18.24
N GLU A 57 18.41 11.19 -16.95
CA GLU A 57 19.63 11.17 -16.15
C GLU A 57 20.36 9.82 -16.16
N TYR A 58 19.60 8.70 -16.34
CA TYR A 58 20.10 7.34 -16.21
C TYR A 58 20.04 6.51 -17.52
N ALA A 59 19.71 7.13 -18.67
CA ALA A 59 19.80 6.43 -19.96
C ALA A 59 21.19 5.81 -20.14
N PHE A 60 21.24 4.49 -20.39
CA PHE A 60 22.47 3.69 -20.52
C PHE A 60 23.35 3.64 -19.25
N LYS A 61 22.79 3.95 -18.08
CA LYS A 61 23.46 3.87 -16.77
C LYS A 61 22.66 2.97 -15.83
N ASN A 62 23.31 2.50 -14.77
CA ASN A 62 22.62 1.77 -13.70
C ASN A 62 21.92 2.77 -12.76
N LEU A 63 20.63 2.56 -12.54
CA LEU A 63 19.86 3.26 -11.52
C LEU A 63 19.93 2.46 -10.22
N SER A 64 20.47 3.05 -9.15
CA SER A 64 20.44 2.42 -7.84
C SER A 64 19.07 2.59 -7.16
N VAL A 65 18.75 1.73 -6.18
CA VAL A 65 17.53 1.87 -5.39
C VAL A 65 17.52 3.20 -4.62
N SER A 66 18.66 3.62 -4.10
CA SER A 66 18.79 4.91 -3.40
C SER A 66 18.53 6.10 -4.32
N ASP A 67 19.00 6.05 -5.58
CA ASP A 67 18.71 7.08 -6.57
C ASP A 67 17.22 7.13 -6.92
N PHE A 68 16.59 5.97 -7.07
CA PHE A 68 15.15 5.89 -7.32
C PHE A 68 14.36 6.53 -6.18
N ILE A 69 14.67 6.19 -4.92
CA ILE A 69 14.03 6.76 -3.73
C ILE A 69 14.21 8.27 -3.71
N ARG A 70 15.45 8.76 -3.90
CA ARG A 70 15.75 10.19 -3.94
C ARG A 70 14.93 10.92 -5.00
N LEU A 71 14.87 10.40 -6.22
CA LEU A 71 14.06 10.98 -7.30
C LEU A 71 12.57 11.04 -6.94
N CYS A 72 12.04 10.00 -6.32
CA CYS A 72 10.64 9.97 -5.86
C CYS A 72 10.37 11.04 -4.79
N GLU A 73 11.27 11.21 -3.83
CA GLU A 73 11.15 12.22 -2.78
C GLU A 73 11.26 13.64 -3.35
N GLU A 74 12.22 13.90 -4.24
CA GLU A 74 12.43 15.19 -4.89
C GLU A 74 11.22 15.61 -5.73
N GLU A 75 10.67 14.71 -6.56
CA GLU A 75 9.56 15.02 -7.45
C GLU A 75 8.20 15.11 -6.74
N SER A 76 8.02 14.39 -5.65
CA SER A 76 6.78 14.43 -4.88
C SER A 76 6.79 15.49 -3.77
N GLY A 77 7.98 15.94 -3.33
CA GLY A 77 8.14 16.79 -2.15
C GLY A 77 7.80 16.08 -0.83
N GLN A 78 7.68 14.74 -0.84
CA GLN A 78 7.26 13.93 0.31
C GLN A 78 8.41 13.07 0.82
N LYS A 79 8.43 12.78 2.14
CA LYS A 79 9.33 11.80 2.73
C LYS A 79 8.74 10.40 2.54
N LEU A 80 9.47 9.55 1.83
CA LEU A 80 9.02 8.23 1.41
C LEU A 80 9.81 7.07 2.04
N SER A 81 10.77 7.36 2.92
CA SER A 81 11.56 6.32 3.60
C SER A 81 10.67 5.26 4.26
N TRP A 82 9.64 5.66 5.02
CA TRP A 82 8.68 4.75 5.64
C TRP A 82 7.97 3.81 4.65
N PHE A 83 7.70 4.30 3.42
CA PHE A 83 7.06 3.51 2.36
C PHE A 83 8.02 2.46 1.82
N PHE A 84 9.23 2.88 1.45
CA PHE A 84 10.22 1.99 0.87
C PHE A 84 10.76 0.98 1.88
N ASP A 85 10.95 1.37 3.14
CA ASP A 85 11.37 0.47 4.22
C ASP A 85 10.40 -0.70 4.39
N GLN A 86 9.11 -0.46 4.27
CA GLN A 86 8.10 -1.50 4.41
C GLN A 86 7.90 -2.33 3.14
N TRP A 87 7.90 -1.69 1.96
CA TRP A 87 7.48 -2.34 0.72
C TRP A 87 8.63 -2.88 -0.14
N LEU A 88 9.81 -2.24 -0.12
CA LEU A 88 10.98 -2.70 -0.86
C LEU A 88 11.91 -3.56 -0.01
N PHE A 89 12.21 -3.12 1.20
CA PHE A 89 13.18 -3.75 2.07
C PHE A 89 12.54 -4.71 3.08
N GLY A 90 11.27 -4.48 3.45
CA GLY A 90 10.54 -5.32 4.38
C GLY A 90 9.95 -6.59 3.74
N ASP A 91 9.78 -7.61 4.57
CA ASP A 91 9.09 -8.86 4.30
C ASP A 91 7.71 -8.94 4.97
N GLY A 92 7.29 -7.84 5.61
CA GLY A 92 6.03 -7.74 6.33
C GLY A 92 4.81 -7.96 5.42
N GLN A 93 3.78 -8.57 5.98
CA GLN A 93 2.49 -8.74 5.31
C GLN A 93 1.55 -7.58 5.64
N PHE A 94 0.79 -7.15 4.65
CA PHE A 94 -0.30 -6.20 4.82
C PHE A 94 -1.61 -6.98 5.03
N ASN A 95 -2.30 -6.72 6.13
CA ASN A 95 -3.59 -7.35 6.41
C ASN A 95 -4.42 -6.41 7.30
N TYR A 96 -5.37 -5.71 6.67
CA TYR A 96 -6.32 -4.85 7.34
C TYR A 96 -7.70 -5.50 7.38
N ALA A 97 -8.40 -5.35 8.51
CA ALA A 97 -9.72 -5.93 8.68
C ALA A 97 -10.68 -4.97 9.40
N VAL A 98 -11.95 -5.06 9.03
CA VAL A 98 -13.05 -4.54 9.83
C VAL A 98 -13.36 -5.56 10.91
N ALA A 99 -13.00 -5.25 12.16
CA ALA A 99 -13.22 -6.14 13.30
C ALA A 99 -14.68 -6.15 13.76
N GLY A 100 -15.43 -5.07 13.49
CA GLY A 100 -16.84 -4.99 13.81
C GLY A 100 -17.43 -3.58 13.61
N VAL A 101 -18.76 -3.54 13.71
CA VAL A 101 -19.52 -2.29 13.72
C VAL A 101 -20.47 -2.34 14.91
N ARG A 102 -20.49 -1.30 15.75
CA ARG A 102 -21.38 -1.17 16.92
C ARG A 102 -22.02 0.20 16.91
N GLY A 103 -23.29 0.26 16.54
CA GLY A 103 -24.00 1.52 16.40
C GLY A 103 -23.35 2.43 15.36
N ASP A 104 -22.83 3.56 15.80
CA ASP A 104 -22.10 4.54 15.00
C ASP A 104 -20.57 4.41 15.08
N THR A 105 -20.04 3.32 15.63
CA THR A 105 -18.62 3.10 15.79
C THR A 105 -18.18 1.89 14.97
N ILE A 106 -17.18 2.11 14.10
CA ILE A 106 -16.49 1.05 13.37
C ILE A 106 -15.19 0.69 14.10
N GLN A 107 -14.90 -0.60 14.16
CA GLN A 107 -13.68 -1.13 14.74
C GLN A 107 -12.77 -1.65 13.61
N LEU A 108 -11.61 -1.03 13.45
CA LEU A 108 -10.60 -1.39 12.48
C LEU A 108 -9.46 -2.13 13.16
N GLN A 109 -8.85 -3.07 12.44
CA GLN A 109 -7.74 -3.86 12.95
C GLN A 109 -6.65 -4.03 11.88
N ASN A 110 -5.42 -3.69 12.24
CA ASN A 110 -4.23 -4.10 11.51
C ASN A 110 -3.76 -5.46 12.05
N ARG A 111 -3.83 -6.51 11.24
CA ARG A 111 -3.38 -7.88 11.54
C ARG A 111 -2.01 -8.18 10.97
N GLY A 112 -1.48 -7.29 10.13
CA GLY A 112 -0.18 -7.41 9.50
C GLY A 112 0.90 -6.59 10.20
N ALA A 113 2.11 -6.63 9.64
CA ALA A 113 3.24 -5.83 10.11
C ALA A 113 3.30 -4.45 9.44
N ILE A 114 2.75 -4.33 8.22
CA ILE A 114 2.80 -3.12 7.41
C ILE A 114 1.79 -2.09 7.95
N LYS A 115 2.22 -0.83 8.03
CA LYS A 115 1.46 0.29 8.55
C LYS A 115 1.42 1.41 7.51
N VAL A 116 0.33 1.50 6.78
CA VAL A 116 0.14 2.48 5.71
C VAL A 116 -1.24 3.12 5.81
N PRO A 117 -1.41 4.36 5.38
CA PRO A 117 -2.73 4.97 5.27
C PRO A 117 -3.62 4.18 4.30
N ALA A 118 -4.90 4.07 4.65
CA ALA A 118 -5.91 3.42 3.82
C ALA A 118 -7.23 4.19 3.86
N ASP A 119 -7.92 4.23 2.74
CA ASP A 119 -9.28 4.74 2.70
C ASP A 119 -10.25 3.68 3.25
N VAL A 120 -11.23 4.13 4.01
CA VAL A 120 -12.30 3.31 4.54
C VAL A 120 -13.64 3.86 4.06
N GLN A 121 -14.29 3.13 3.17
CA GLN A 121 -15.63 3.47 2.69
C GLN A 121 -16.68 2.90 3.62
N VAL A 122 -17.61 3.74 4.02
CA VAL A 122 -18.79 3.38 4.82
C VAL A 122 -20.04 3.63 4.01
N ASP A 123 -20.80 2.58 3.74
CA ASP A 123 -22.11 2.66 3.09
C ASP A 123 -23.22 2.59 4.16
N TYR A 124 -24.16 3.51 4.12
CA TYR A 124 -25.28 3.58 5.05
C TYR A 124 -26.56 3.01 4.46
N CYS A 125 -27.49 2.60 5.34
CA CYS A 125 -28.79 2.07 4.93
C CYS A 125 -29.69 3.10 4.26
N ASP A 126 -29.43 4.40 4.49
CA ASP A 126 -30.13 5.52 3.84
C ASP A 126 -29.60 5.88 2.44
N GLY A 127 -28.64 5.12 1.93
CA GLY A 127 -28.03 5.29 0.61
C GLY A 127 -26.84 6.26 0.58
N ARG A 128 -26.53 6.94 1.67
CA ARG A 128 -25.33 7.80 1.75
C ARG A 128 -24.05 6.96 1.83
N GLN A 129 -22.95 7.55 1.38
CA GLN A 129 -21.59 7.01 1.50
C GLN A 129 -20.66 8.03 2.14
N GLU A 130 -19.69 7.56 2.88
CA GLU A 130 -18.63 8.35 3.49
C GLU A 130 -17.29 7.66 3.25
N ILE A 131 -16.24 8.43 2.94
CA ILE A 131 -14.87 7.93 2.86
C ILE A 131 -14.09 8.58 3.98
N LEU A 132 -13.46 7.75 4.81
CA LEU A 132 -12.63 8.13 5.93
C LEU A 132 -11.18 7.73 5.61
N SER A 133 -10.21 8.53 6.03
CA SER A 133 -8.81 8.14 5.98
C SER A 133 -8.40 7.54 7.32
N TRP A 134 -7.82 6.34 7.27
CA TRP A 134 -7.25 5.64 8.42
C TRP A 134 -5.73 5.56 8.25
N ASP A 135 -4.96 5.98 9.26
CA ASP A 135 -3.50 6.00 9.19
C ASP A 135 -2.84 4.61 9.33
N GLY A 136 -3.59 3.61 9.82
CA GLY A 136 -3.14 2.23 9.98
C GLY A 136 -2.03 2.02 11.01
N GLN A 137 -1.70 3.03 11.83
CA GLN A 137 -0.55 2.96 12.77
C GLN A 137 -0.82 2.08 13.99
N LYS A 138 -2.08 2.03 14.45
CA LYS A 138 -2.48 1.24 15.62
C LYS A 138 -2.94 -0.16 15.19
N ILE A 139 -2.68 -1.14 16.05
CA ILE A 139 -3.17 -2.52 15.86
C ILE A 139 -4.71 -2.56 15.86
N ARG A 140 -5.35 -1.72 16.67
CA ARG A 140 -6.80 -1.55 16.73
C ARG A 140 -7.15 -0.09 16.85
N GLU A 141 -8.17 0.34 16.14
CA GLU A 141 -8.70 1.69 16.19
C GLU A 141 -10.22 1.68 16.09
N GLU A 142 -10.84 2.55 16.86
CA GLU A 142 -12.27 2.79 16.82
C GLU A 142 -12.54 4.17 16.23
N ILE A 143 -13.36 4.23 15.21
CA ILE A 143 -13.74 5.49 14.54
C ILE A 143 -15.24 5.69 14.74
N THR A 144 -15.61 6.79 15.37
CA THR A 144 -17.02 7.19 15.52
C THR A 144 -17.47 7.95 14.28
N LEU A 145 -18.51 7.46 13.65
CA LEU A 145 -19.09 8.03 12.45
C LEU A 145 -19.92 9.27 12.77
N LYS A 146 -19.87 10.27 11.89
CA LYS A 146 -20.69 11.49 12.03
C LYS A 146 -22.15 11.22 11.67
N ASN A 147 -22.38 10.40 10.66
CA ASN A 147 -23.71 9.99 10.27
C ASN A 147 -24.25 8.93 11.23
N LYS A 148 -25.45 9.15 11.77
CA LYS A 148 -26.10 8.26 12.74
C LYS A 148 -27.02 7.21 12.11
N SER A 149 -27.10 7.16 10.78
CA SER A 149 -27.83 6.11 10.07
C SER A 149 -27.13 4.76 10.24
N ALA A 150 -27.90 3.69 10.19
CA ALA A 150 -27.36 2.33 10.30
C ALA A 150 -26.34 2.07 9.18
N VAL A 151 -25.19 1.50 9.56
CA VAL A 151 -24.14 1.10 8.61
C VAL A 151 -24.56 -0.17 7.89
N ARG A 152 -24.53 -0.14 6.56
CA ARG A 152 -24.84 -1.29 5.72
C ARG A 152 -23.58 -2.09 5.40
N ARG A 153 -22.47 -1.39 5.12
CA ARG A 153 -21.21 -2.01 4.69
C ARG A 153 -20.02 -1.11 5.02
N VAL A 154 -18.90 -1.71 5.38
CA VAL A 154 -17.60 -1.04 5.53
C VAL A 154 -16.60 -1.75 4.65
N VAL A 155 -15.83 -1.01 3.86
CA VAL A 155 -14.79 -1.54 2.97
C VAL A 155 -13.51 -0.77 3.22
N ILE A 156 -12.43 -1.46 3.56
CA ILE A 156 -11.09 -0.88 3.62
C ILE A 156 -10.49 -0.97 2.22
N ASP A 157 -9.83 0.11 1.79
CA ASP A 157 -9.20 0.25 0.47
C ASP A 157 -10.18 -0.10 -0.68
N PRO A 158 -11.27 0.68 -0.85
CA PRO A 158 -12.27 0.41 -1.88
C PRO A 158 -11.71 0.50 -3.31
N GLY A 159 -10.59 1.21 -3.49
CA GLY A 159 -9.88 1.34 -4.75
C GLY A 159 -8.96 0.16 -5.08
N GLU A 160 -8.83 -0.80 -4.18
CA GLU A 160 -7.93 -1.97 -4.33
C GLU A 160 -6.48 -1.58 -4.66
N THR A 161 -6.00 -0.49 -4.05
CA THR A 161 -4.67 0.05 -4.27
C THR A 161 -3.60 -0.65 -3.44
N LEU A 162 -3.98 -1.25 -2.31
CA LEU A 162 -3.07 -1.90 -1.37
C LEU A 162 -2.98 -3.41 -1.60
N LEU A 163 -1.82 -3.98 -1.20
CA LEU A 163 -1.51 -5.40 -1.32
C LEU A 163 -2.07 -6.20 -0.13
N ASP A 164 -3.38 -6.37 -0.05
CA ASP A 164 -3.99 -7.18 1.00
C ASP A 164 -3.92 -8.68 0.69
N ILE A 165 -3.50 -9.49 1.68
CA ILE A 165 -3.32 -10.94 1.52
C ILE A 165 -4.61 -11.75 1.71
N ASP A 166 -5.62 -11.17 2.34
CA ASP A 166 -6.88 -11.85 2.72
C ASP A 166 -8.09 -11.45 1.84
N ARG A 167 -7.84 -10.84 0.69
CA ARG A 167 -8.87 -10.53 -0.31
C ARG A 167 -9.16 -11.65 -1.26
#